data_5945a3a93ab1b541a2c9e94296f6d66d
#
_entry.id   5945a3a93ab1b541a2c9e94296f6d66d
#
_cell.length_a   1.000
_cell.length_b   1.000
_cell.length_c   1.000
_cell.angle_alpha   90.00
_cell.angle_beta   90.00
_cell.angle_gamma   90.00
#
_symmetry.space_group_name_H-M   'P 1'
#
loop_
_entity.id
_entity.type
_entity.pdbx_description
1 polymer ?
#
loop_
_entity_poly.entity_id
_entity_poly.type
_entity_poly.pdbx_seq_one_letter_code
_entity_poly.pdbx_strand_id
1 'polypeptide(L)'
;MKYSVKIKKLNENAIIPTYGSEFAAGADLYACENEAVTINPHETVLVHTGIAMEIPTGYAGLIYARSGIASKRGLAPANKVGVVDSDYRGEIMVALHNHSEEAQTIDSGERIAQLVIAPYVTADFILSDELDDTKRGEGGFGSTGKK
;
A
#
# COMPACT_ATOMS: atom_id res chain seq x y z
N MET A 1 -14.82 -8.15 13.12
CA MET A 1 -14.20 -9.48 12.96
C MET A 1 -12.68 -9.28 12.92
N LYS A 2 -11.90 -10.08 13.67
CA LYS A 2 -10.43 -10.00 13.68
C LYS A 2 -9.84 -11.28 13.11
N TYR A 3 -8.89 -11.15 12.19
CA TYR A 3 -8.11 -12.25 11.65
C TYR A 3 -6.69 -12.21 12.19
N SER A 4 -6.11 -13.38 12.45
CA SER A 4 -4.71 -13.48 12.85
C SER A 4 -3.84 -13.51 11.61
N VAL A 5 -2.86 -12.59 11.53
CA VAL A 5 -1.81 -12.54 10.52
C VAL A 5 -0.48 -12.78 11.23
N LYS A 6 0.23 -13.83 10.84
CA LYS A 6 1.57 -14.09 11.40
C LYS A 6 2.56 -13.11 10.79
N ILE A 7 3.42 -12.55 11.62
CA ILE A 7 4.48 -11.63 11.20
C ILE A 7 5.82 -12.16 11.69
N LYS A 8 6.81 -12.11 10.81
CA LYS A 8 8.21 -12.37 11.10
C LYS A 8 8.99 -11.08 11.00
N LYS A 9 9.73 -10.72 12.04
CA LYS A 9 10.75 -9.69 11.98
C LYS A 9 11.98 -10.24 11.25
N LEU A 10 12.41 -9.54 10.21
CA LEU A 10 13.64 -9.79 9.46
C LEU A 10 14.80 -8.95 10.00
N ASN A 11 14.48 -7.90 10.74
CA ASN A 11 15.39 -7.02 11.44
C ASN A 11 14.88 -6.83 12.88
N GLU A 12 15.76 -6.88 13.87
CA GLU A 12 15.39 -6.75 15.29
C GLU A 12 14.73 -5.39 15.61
N ASN A 13 15.10 -4.34 14.86
CA ASN A 13 14.54 -2.99 15.00
C ASN A 13 13.21 -2.79 14.27
N ALA A 14 12.72 -3.79 13.53
CA ALA A 14 11.45 -3.71 12.82
C ALA A 14 10.28 -3.52 13.80
N ILE A 15 9.35 -2.66 13.42
CA ILE A 15 8.15 -2.38 14.20
C ILE A 15 6.96 -3.11 13.57
N ILE A 16 6.22 -3.87 14.38
CA ILE A 16 5.00 -4.55 13.95
C ILE A 16 3.93 -3.49 13.64
N PRO A 17 3.17 -3.62 12.53
CA PRO A 17 2.12 -2.67 12.18
C PRO A 17 1.12 -2.44 13.31
N THR A 18 0.74 -1.18 13.50
CA THR A 18 -0.20 -0.78 14.57
C THR A 18 -1.37 0.00 14.03
N TYR A 19 -2.54 -0.18 14.63
CA TYR A 19 -3.72 0.63 14.33
C TYR A 19 -3.72 1.90 15.18
N GLY A 20 -3.91 3.06 14.56
CA GLY A 20 -3.92 4.35 15.23
C GLY A 20 -5.16 4.60 16.12
N SER A 21 -6.26 3.84 15.90
CA SER A 21 -7.48 3.88 16.70
C SER A 21 -8.19 2.52 16.66
N GLU A 22 -9.17 2.32 17.53
CA GLU A 22 -9.94 1.08 17.62
C GLU A 22 -10.62 0.67 16.31
N PHE A 23 -11.08 1.65 15.52
CA PHE A 23 -11.79 1.43 14.27
C PHE A 23 -10.99 1.83 13.03
N ALA A 24 -9.67 2.03 13.15
CA ALA A 24 -8.83 2.28 12.00
C ALA A 24 -8.83 1.07 11.05
N ALA A 25 -9.04 1.32 9.75
CA ALA A 25 -8.99 0.27 8.74
C ALA A 25 -7.56 -0.10 8.34
N GLY A 26 -6.65 0.87 8.38
CA GLY A 26 -5.24 0.70 8.02
C GLY A 26 -4.33 0.60 9.24
N ALA A 27 -3.46 -0.39 9.24
CA ALA A 27 -2.35 -0.50 10.18
C ALA A 27 -1.14 0.25 9.65
N ASP A 28 -0.52 1.09 10.47
CA ASP A 28 0.66 1.85 10.08
C ASP A 28 1.86 0.92 9.81
N LEU A 29 2.55 1.14 8.69
CA LEU A 29 3.82 0.54 8.33
C LEU A 29 4.95 1.52 8.66
N TYR A 30 6.02 1.00 9.26
CA TYR A 30 7.15 1.78 9.76
C TYR A 30 8.40 1.53 8.94
N ALA A 31 9.15 2.58 8.64
CA ALA A 31 10.46 2.46 8.04
C ALA A 31 11.43 1.73 9.01
N CYS A 32 12.23 0.82 8.45
CA CYS A 32 13.26 0.10 9.18
C CYS A 32 14.55 0.14 8.35
N GLU A 33 15.30 1.22 8.51
CA GLU A 33 16.52 1.49 7.77
C GLU A 33 17.70 1.64 8.74
N ASN A 34 18.91 1.39 8.26
CA ASN A 34 20.13 1.60 9.07
C ASN A 34 20.46 3.08 9.20
N GLU A 35 20.17 3.86 8.16
CA GLU A 35 20.40 5.30 8.07
C GLU A 35 19.16 5.97 7.49
N ALA A 36 19.03 7.29 7.70
CA ALA A 36 17.96 8.07 7.11
C ALA A 36 18.00 8.00 5.58
N VAL A 37 16.84 7.80 4.96
CA VAL A 37 16.68 7.70 3.50
C VAL A 37 16.23 9.05 2.96
N THR A 38 17.01 9.63 2.04
CA THR A 38 16.62 10.85 1.33
C THR A 38 16.00 10.47 -0.01
N ILE A 39 14.81 11.03 -0.28
CA ILE A 39 14.06 10.87 -1.53
C ILE A 39 14.01 12.22 -2.21
N ASN A 40 14.76 12.39 -3.29
CA ASN A 40 14.81 13.63 -4.05
C ASN A 40 13.47 13.90 -4.77
N PRO A 41 13.21 15.14 -5.23
CA PRO A 41 12.04 15.45 -6.03
C PRO A 41 11.84 14.45 -7.18
N HIS A 42 10.63 13.92 -7.31
CA HIS A 42 10.21 12.99 -8.36
C HIS A 42 10.95 11.63 -8.38
N GLU A 43 11.71 11.33 -7.32
CA GLU A 43 12.37 10.04 -7.12
C GLU A 43 11.46 9.04 -6.42
N THR A 44 11.68 7.76 -6.70
CA THR A 44 11.07 6.63 -5.98
C THR A 44 12.16 5.81 -5.34
N VAL A 45 12.01 5.53 -4.04
CA VAL A 45 12.92 4.68 -3.27
C VAL A 45 12.13 3.56 -2.61
N LEU A 46 12.67 2.34 -2.64
CA LEU A 46 12.14 1.22 -1.85
C LEU A 46 12.57 1.39 -0.40
N VAL A 47 11.62 1.69 0.47
CA VAL A 47 11.85 1.83 1.91
C VAL A 47 11.53 0.50 2.59
N HIS A 48 12.48 -0.01 3.34
CA HIS A 48 12.38 -1.27 4.08
C HIS A 48 11.48 -1.12 5.32
N THR A 49 10.74 -2.17 5.65
CA THR A 49 9.96 -2.25 6.90
C THR A 49 10.53 -3.29 7.87
N GLY A 50 11.42 -4.15 7.39
CA GLY A 50 12.05 -5.22 8.17
C GLY A 50 11.08 -6.32 8.59
N ILE A 51 9.89 -6.43 7.99
CA ILE A 51 8.89 -7.46 8.32
C ILE A 51 8.49 -8.27 7.09
N ALA A 52 8.17 -9.53 7.32
CA ALA A 52 7.44 -10.41 6.40
C ALA A 52 6.18 -10.90 7.08
N MET A 53 5.14 -11.23 6.31
CA MET A 53 3.88 -11.68 6.88
C MET A 53 3.24 -12.82 6.11
N GLU A 54 2.40 -13.58 6.81
CA GLU A 54 1.58 -14.65 6.25
C GLU A 54 0.12 -14.20 6.26
N ILE A 55 -0.31 -13.60 5.14
CA ILE A 55 -1.69 -13.16 4.96
C ILE A 55 -2.56 -14.39 4.68
N PRO A 56 -3.73 -14.54 5.32
CA PRO A 56 -4.61 -15.68 5.08
C PRO A 56 -5.06 -15.77 3.62
N THR A 57 -5.15 -16.98 3.07
CA THR A 57 -5.70 -17.24 1.72
C THR A 57 -7.09 -16.62 1.59
N GLY A 58 -7.37 -15.99 0.45
CA GLY A 58 -8.61 -15.24 0.18
C GLY A 58 -8.54 -13.77 0.63
N TYR A 59 -7.40 -13.33 1.18
CA TYR A 59 -7.14 -11.95 1.55
C TYR A 59 -5.84 -11.46 0.91
N ALA A 60 -5.77 -10.16 0.69
CA ALA A 60 -4.57 -9.47 0.23
C ALA A 60 -4.22 -8.33 1.21
N GLY A 61 -2.95 -8.00 1.29
CA GLY A 61 -2.49 -6.78 1.93
C GLY A 61 -2.46 -5.64 0.91
N LEU A 62 -3.17 -4.56 1.21
CA LEU A 62 -3.22 -3.37 0.36
C LEU A 62 -2.47 -2.24 1.05
N ILE A 63 -1.39 -1.77 0.42
CA ILE A 63 -0.53 -0.72 0.96
C ILE A 63 -0.95 0.62 0.35
N TYR A 64 -1.50 1.48 1.20
CA TYR A 64 -1.97 2.82 0.85
C TYR A 64 -1.06 3.91 1.43
N ALA A 65 -1.15 5.09 0.84
CA ALA A 65 -0.56 6.29 1.42
C ALA A 65 -1.19 6.62 2.78
N ARG A 66 -0.43 7.26 3.66
CA ARG A 66 -0.96 7.94 4.85
C ARG A 66 -1.27 9.40 4.50
N SER A 67 -2.44 9.86 4.88
CA SER A 67 -2.92 11.21 4.54
C SER A 67 -1.95 12.32 4.96
N GLY A 68 -1.37 12.20 6.15
CA GLY A 68 -0.47 13.22 6.71
C GLY A 68 0.79 13.44 5.89
N ILE A 69 1.52 12.37 5.54
CA ILE A 69 2.74 12.51 4.75
C ILE A 69 2.44 12.77 3.27
N ALA A 70 1.35 12.26 2.74
CA ALA A 70 0.94 12.52 1.37
C ALA A 70 0.59 14.00 1.16
N SER A 71 -0.22 14.58 2.05
CA SER A 71 -0.69 15.96 1.91
C SER A 71 0.35 17.02 2.31
N LYS A 72 1.20 16.72 3.31
CA LYS A 72 2.17 17.71 3.85
C LYS A 72 3.56 17.59 3.22
N ARG A 73 3.96 16.39 2.82
CA ARG A 73 5.32 16.10 2.34
C ARG A 73 5.35 15.58 0.89
N GLY A 74 4.18 15.36 0.27
CA GLY A 74 4.10 14.83 -1.09
C GLY A 74 4.60 13.40 -1.23
N LEU A 75 4.66 12.61 -0.14
CA LEU A 75 5.16 11.24 -0.17
C LEU A 75 4.01 10.23 -0.22
N ALA A 76 4.03 9.37 -1.21
CA ALA A 76 3.02 8.32 -1.38
C ALA A 76 3.63 7.10 -2.09
N PRO A 77 3.05 5.89 -1.92
CA PRO A 77 3.48 4.73 -2.71
C PRO A 77 3.36 4.98 -4.21
N ALA A 78 4.42 4.70 -4.97
CA ALA A 78 4.48 4.93 -6.42
C ALA A 78 3.47 4.07 -7.19
N ASN A 79 3.18 2.88 -6.71
CA ASN A 79 2.18 1.97 -7.29
C ASN A 79 0.73 2.33 -6.91
N LYS A 80 0.52 3.48 -6.22
CA LYS A 80 -0.78 4.05 -5.78
C LYS A 80 -1.48 3.18 -4.73
N VAL A 81 -1.65 1.88 -5.01
CA VAL A 81 -1.87 0.84 -4.02
C VAL A 81 -0.90 -0.30 -4.28
N GLY A 82 -0.11 -0.67 -3.26
CA GLY A 82 0.71 -1.87 -3.29
C GLY A 82 -0.15 -3.09 -2.98
N VAL A 83 0.00 -4.18 -3.73
CA VAL A 83 -0.72 -5.42 -3.48
C VAL A 83 0.26 -6.47 -2.98
N VAL A 84 -0.02 -7.00 -1.78
CA VAL A 84 0.75 -8.08 -1.16
C VAL A 84 -0.11 -9.34 -1.20
N ASP A 85 0.32 -10.31 -1.98
CA ASP A 85 -0.38 -11.58 -2.16
C ASP A 85 -0.29 -12.45 -0.90
N SER A 86 -1.28 -13.32 -0.70
CA SER A 86 -1.33 -14.22 0.46
C SER A 86 -0.18 -15.24 0.50
N ASP A 87 0.39 -15.58 -0.65
CA ASP A 87 1.54 -16.50 -0.79
C ASP A 87 2.91 -15.81 -0.79
N TYR A 88 2.95 -14.46 -0.72
CA TYR A 88 4.21 -13.73 -0.62
C TYR A 88 4.82 -13.89 0.78
N ARG A 89 6.10 -14.28 0.83
CA ARG A 89 6.85 -14.49 2.09
C ARG A 89 8.08 -13.60 2.22
N GLY A 90 8.29 -12.71 1.26
CA GLY A 90 9.40 -11.75 1.29
C GLY A 90 9.14 -10.56 2.20
N GLU A 91 10.12 -9.70 2.29
CA GLU A 91 9.99 -8.45 3.04
C GLU A 91 8.93 -7.53 2.42
N ILE A 92 8.12 -6.93 3.28
CA ILE A 92 7.23 -5.84 2.89
C ILE A 92 8.06 -4.57 2.76
N MET A 93 8.14 -4.04 1.54
CA MET A 93 8.80 -2.77 1.24
C MET A 93 7.79 -1.80 0.64
N VAL A 94 7.99 -0.52 0.88
CA VAL A 94 7.16 0.54 0.33
C VAL A 94 7.96 1.31 -0.73
N ALA A 95 7.51 1.25 -1.99
CA ALA A 95 8.06 2.07 -3.07
C ALA A 95 7.56 3.52 -2.89
N LEU A 96 8.25 4.30 -2.08
CA LEU A 96 7.81 5.64 -1.71
C LEU A 96 8.29 6.66 -2.75
N HIS A 97 7.34 7.37 -3.36
CA HIS A 97 7.60 8.40 -4.36
C HIS A 97 7.44 9.79 -3.77
N ASN A 98 8.35 10.68 -4.10
CA ASN A 98 8.28 12.09 -3.74
C ASN A 98 7.65 12.91 -4.87
N HIS A 99 6.40 13.35 -4.66
CA HIS A 99 5.66 14.20 -5.60
C HIS A 99 5.95 15.70 -5.43
N SER A 100 6.75 16.07 -4.41
CA SER A 100 7.08 17.47 -4.13
C SER A 100 8.33 17.94 -4.85
N GLU A 101 8.58 19.24 -4.84
CA GLU A 101 9.78 19.88 -5.41
C GLU A 101 10.95 19.95 -4.40
N GLU A 102 10.78 19.43 -3.20
CA GLU A 102 11.79 19.42 -2.15
C GLU A 102 12.20 17.99 -1.80
N ALA A 103 13.50 17.80 -1.51
CA ALA A 103 13.98 16.52 -0.99
C ALA A 103 13.32 16.21 0.35
N GLN A 104 12.90 14.97 0.54
CA GLN A 104 12.27 14.47 1.75
C GLN A 104 13.17 13.42 2.40
N THR A 105 13.30 13.48 3.72
CA THR A 105 14.08 12.50 4.48
C THR A 105 13.17 11.66 5.36
N ILE A 106 13.34 10.35 5.30
CA ILE A 106 12.65 9.36 6.13
C ILE A 106 13.65 8.82 7.15
N ASP A 107 13.34 8.99 8.42
CA ASP A 107 14.08 8.37 9.51
C ASP A 107 13.52 6.96 9.80
N SER A 108 14.39 6.08 10.29
CA SER A 108 13.93 4.75 10.76
C SER A 108 12.91 4.92 11.90
N GLY A 109 11.86 4.13 11.86
CA GLY A 109 10.74 4.23 12.82
C GLY A 109 9.63 5.21 12.42
N GLU A 110 9.79 5.98 11.33
CA GLU A 110 8.68 6.79 10.81
C GLU A 110 7.59 5.92 10.20
N ARG A 111 6.34 6.36 10.34
CA ARG A 111 5.17 5.75 9.68
C ARG A 111 5.09 6.24 8.25
N ILE A 112 5.34 5.35 7.27
CA ILE A 112 5.49 5.71 5.86
C ILE A 112 4.31 5.33 4.96
N ALA A 113 3.49 4.39 5.40
CA ALA A 113 2.32 3.90 4.67
C ALA A 113 1.35 3.27 5.65
N GLN A 114 0.22 2.78 5.14
CA GLN A 114 -0.72 1.99 5.93
C GLN A 114 -1.15 0.75 5.15
N LEU A 115 -1.32 -0.36 5.88
CA LEU A 115 -1.70 -1.67 5.37
C LEU A 115 -3.15 -1.97 5.72
N VAL A 116 -3.96 -2.31 4.72
CA VAL A 116 -5.33 -2.81 4.89
C VAL A 116 -5.37 -4.27 4.45
N ILE A 117 -5.87 -5.16 5.30
CA ILE A 117 -6.15 -6.55 4.92
C ILE A 117 -7.57 -6.62 4.37
N ALA A 118 -7.72 -6.99 3.12
CA ALA A 118 -9.00 -7.00 2.41
C ALA A 118 -9.24 -8.36 1.72
N PRO A 119 -10.49 -8.86 1.69
CA PRO A 119 -10.82 -10.04 0.91
C PRO A 119 -10.76 -9.72 -0.59
N TYR A 120 -10.44 -10.74 -1.40
CA TYR A 120 -10.47 -10.63 -2.85
C TYR A 120 -11.20 -11.82 -3.49
N VAL A 121 -11.59 -11.64 -4.73
CA VAL A 121 -12.16 -12.69 -5.57
C VAL A 121 -11.21 -12.97 -6.73
N THR A 122 -10.90 -14.22 -6.96
CA THR A 122 -10.18 -14.66 -8.16
C THR A 122 -11.19 -14.87 -9.29
N ALA A 123 -10.99 -14.18 -10.42
CA ALA A 123 -11.83 -14.34 -11.59
C ALA A 123 -11.26 -15.41 -12.54
N ASP A 124 -12.15 -16.16 -13.16
CA ASP A 124 -11.84 -16.98 -14.34
C ASP A 124 -12.20 -16.13 -15.58
N PHE A 125 -11.19 -15.71 -16.33
CA PHE A 125 -11.37 -14.86 -17.51
C PHE A 125 -11.67 -15.72 -18.73
N ILE A 126 -12.93 -15.64 -19.21
CA ILE A 126 -13.42 -16.37 -20.37
C ILE A 126 -13.49 -15.42 -21.57
N LEU A 127 -12.82 -15.78 -22.66
CA LEU A 127 -12.92 -15.03 -23.91
C LEU A 127 -14.36 -15.14 -24.45
N SER A 128 -14.94 -13.99 -24.78
CA SER A 128 -16.27 -13.90 -25.40
C SER A 128 -16.23 -12.92 -26.55
N ASP A 129 -16.93 -13.23 -27.63
CA ASP A 129 -17.07 -12.33 -28.80
C ASP A 129 -18.03 -11.17 -28.51
N GLU A 130 -18.95 -11.36 -27.54
CA GLU A 130 -19.95 -10.37 -27.18
C GLU A 130 -20.04 -10.22 -25.65
N LEU A 131 -20.41 -9.04 -25.20
CA LEU A 131 -20.76 -8.73 -23.81
C LEU A 131 -22.23 -8.28 -23.76
N ASP A 132 -22.89 -8.53 -22.63
CA ASP A 132 -24.26 -8.11 -22.41
C ASP A 132 -24.39 -6.58 -22.45
N ASP A 133 -25.45 -6.08 -23.08
CA ASP A 133 -25.77 -4.67 -23.16
C ASP A 133 -26.15 -4.09 -21.80
N THR A 134 -25.77 -2.83 -21.57
CA THR A 134 -26.19 -2.07 -20.40
C THR A 134 -26.67 -0.67 -20.80
N LYS A 135 -27.46 0.00 -19.94
CA LYS A 135 -27.86 1.40 -20.16
C LYS A 135 -26.70 2.37 -20.29
N ARG A 136 -25.57 2.07 -19.64
CA ARG A 136 -24.36 2.88 -19.71
C ARG A 136 -23.59 2.63 -21.01
N GLY A 137 -23.60 1.40 -21.53
CA GLY A 137 -22.82 0.98 -22.69
C GLY A 137 -21.34 1.30 -22.50
N GLU A 138 -20.73 1.89 -23.49
CA GLU A 138 -19.29 2.30 -23.53
C GLU A 138 -19.01 3.64 -22.85
N GLY A 139 -20.02 4.30 -22.28
CA GLY A 139 -19.88 5.62 -21.65
C GLY A 139 -18.90 5.61 -20.47
N GLY A 140 -17.86 6.42 -20.57
CA GLY A 140 -16.80 6.54 -19.56
C GLY A 140 -15.92 7.76 -19.84
N PHE A 141 -14.82 7.90 -19.07
CA PHE A 141 -13.80 8.95 -19.27
C PHE A 141 -14.37 10.39 -19.35
N GLY A 142 -15.39 10.68 -18.52
CA GLY A 142 -16.01 11.99 -18.48
C GLY A 142 -17.20 12.15 -19.45
N SER A 143 -17.75 11.07 -20.02
CA SER A 143 -18.92 11.11 -20.90
C SER A 143 -20.17 11.73 -20.24
N THR A 144 -20.24 11.76 -18.90
CA THR A 144 -21.33 12.41 -18.13
C THR A 144 -21.09 13.89 -17.84
N GLY A 145 -19.99 14.48 -18.34
CA GLY A 145 -19.63 15.88 -18.12
C GLY A 145 -19.03 16.19 -16.76
N LYS A 146 -18.76 17.49 -16.52
CA LYS A 146 -18.18 17.99 -15.25
C LYS A 146 -19.22 18.42 -14.22
N LYS A 147 -20.51 18.38 -14.53
CA LYS A 147 -21.65 18.71 -13.65
C LYS A 147 -22.79 17.75 -13.91
#